data_e91e87d346a992e7808eb5acfaec653c
#
_entry.id   e91e87d346a992e7808eb5acfaec653c
#
_cell.length_a   1.000
_cell.length_b   1.000
_cell.length_c   1.000
_cell.angle_alpha   90.00
_cell.angle_beta   90.00
_cell.angle_gamma   90.00
#
_symmetry.space_group_name_H-M   'P 1'
#
loop_
_entity.id
_entity.type
_entity.pdbx_description
1 polymer ?
#
loop_
_entity_poly.entity_id
_entity_poly.type
_entity_poly.pdbx_seq_one_letter_code
_entity_poly.pdbx_strand_id
1 'polypeptide(L)'
;TAAAHSDGATVKNASDYTKWGASQTGDIITAPGVWTLDNYGNKLIATIVDGATFEWDSDATGATSTRATIVANAPTAAIETLVSTPDRHLVFFGTETTIGTTSTQDDMYIRWSDQESIDASTSYTPSATNTAGTQRLADGTRIVAAIRGRDAIYIWTDTSLFVMRFVGAPFVFSFQQ
;
A
#
# COMPACT_ATOMS: atom_id res chain seq x y z
N THR A 1 11.23 17.07 -27.48
CA THR A 1 10.01 17.43 -26.74
C THR A 1 9.85 16.44 -25.62
N ALA A 2 9.96 16.90 -24.38
CA ALA A 2 9.75 16.08 -23.20
C ALA A 2 8.31 15.57 -23.19
N ALA A 3 8.13 14.28 -22.90
CA ALA A 3 6.79 13.70 -22.80
C ALA A 3 6.03 14.33 -21.62
N ALA A 4 4.80 14.70 -21.84
CA ALA A 4 3.96 15.26 -20.80
C ALA A 4 3.75 14.26 -19.65
N HIS A 5 4.02 14.67 -18.45
CA HIS A 5 3.78 13.93 -17.23
C HIS A 5 2.38 14.30 -16.73
N SER A 6 1.46 13.36 -16.64
CA SER A 6 0.03 13.65 -16.46
C SER A 6 -0.48 13.41 -15.02
N ASP A 7 0.38 13.53 -14.02
CA ASP A 7 0.05 13.40 -12.60
C ASP A 7 -0.44 14.70 -11.95
N GLY A 8 -0.77 15.70 -12.77
CA GLY A 8 -1.07 17.04 -12.27
C GLY A 8 0.17 17.88 -11.98
N ALA A 9 1.34 17.25 -11.93
CA ALA A 9 2.58 17.98 -11.86
C ALA A 9 2.88 18.62 -13.22
N THR A 10 3.28 19.85 -13.23
CA THR A 10 3.72 20.54 -14.44
C THR A 10 4.96 19.85 -14.98
N VAL A 11 4.86 19.31 -16.19
CA VAL A 11 6.03 18.74 -16.86
C VAL A 11 7.06 19.85 -17.07
N LYS A 12 8.20 19.65 -16.51
CA LYS A 12 9.32 20.55 -16.70
C LYS A 12 10.03 20.18 -18.00
N ASN A 13 9.98 21.07 -18.98
CA ASN A 13 10.85 21.02 -20.16
C ASN A 13 12.27 21.40 -19.76
N ALA A 14 13.25 21.08 -20.60
CA ALA A 14 14.63 21.47 -20.35
C ALA A 14 14.81 23.01 -20.16
N SER A 15 13.91 23.79 -20.75
CA SER A 15 13.85 25.24 -20.60
C SER A 15 13.32 25.72 -19.24
N ASP A 16 12.65 24.84 -18.49
CA ASP A 16 12.11 25.16 -17.18
C ASP A 16 13.17 25.08 -16.07
N TYR A 17 14.32 24.50 -16.39
CA TYR A 17 15.46 24.44 -15.50
C TYR A 17 16.39 25.63 -15.79
N THR A 18 16.33 26.64 -14.94
CA THR A 18 17.02 27.89 -15.18
C THR A 18 18.54 27.79 -15.04
N LYS A 19 19.05 27.21 -13.97
CA LYS A 19 20.48 26.97 -13.75
C LYS A 19 20.67 25.95 -12.62
N TRP A 20 21.84 25.36 -12.59
CA TRP A 20 22.27 24.55 -11.45
C TRP A 20 22.26 25.40 -10.17
N GLY A 21 21.53 24.99 -9.14
CA GLY A 21 21.40 25.72 -7.88
C GLY A 21 20.31 26.81 -7.85
N ALA A 22 19.58 27.04 -8.93
CA ALA A 22 18.43 27.94 -8.89
C ALA A 22 17.23 27.30 -8.18
N SER A 23 16.51 28.09 -7.37
CA SER A 23 15.27 27.64 -6.74
C SER A 23 14.24 27.27 -7.78
N GLN A 24 13.66 26.09 -7.66
CA GLN A 24 12.51 25.69 -8.46
C GLN A 24 11.20 26.17 -7.83
N THR A 25 10.27 26.60 -8.67
CA THR A 25 8.89 26.82 -8.29
C THR A 25 8.08 25.59 -8.71
N GLY A 26 7.72 24.75 -7.77
CA GLY A 26 6.94 23.51 -7.99
C GLY A 26 7.32 22.42 -6.99
N ASP A 27 6.46 21.41 -6.88
CA ASP A 27 6.75 20.26 -6.04
C ASP A 27 7.92 19.47 -6.60
N ILE A 28 9.01 19.43 -5.88
CA ILE A 28 10.18 18.60 -6.20
C ILE A 28 10.11 17.40 -5.26
N ILE A 29 10.01 16.21 -5.83
CA ILE A 29 10.30 15.00 -5.08
C ILE A 29 11.81 14.95 -4.89
N THR A 30 12.25 15.36 -3.72
CA THR A 30 13.69 15.51 -3.42
C THR A 30 14.36 14.21 -3.02
N ALA A 31 13.60 13.20 -2.68
CA ALA A 31 14.12 11.88 -2.31
C ALA A 31 13.43 10.79 -3.12
N PRO A 32 14.16 9.78 -3.62
CA PRO A 32 13.53 8.58 -4.18
C PRO A 32 12.78 7.87 -3.05
N GLY A 33 11.49 7.64 -3.23
CA GLY A 33 10.69 6.82 -2.32
C GLY A 33 11.11 5.35 -2.41
N VAL A 34 11.02 4.63 -1.30
CA VAL A 34 11.09 3.17 -1.31
C VAL A 34 9.73 2.64 -1.69
N TRP A 35 9.69 1.75 -2.67
CA TRP A 35 8.46 1.16 -3.18
C TRP A 35 8.40 -0.32 -2.84
N THR A 36 7.24 -0.78 -2.42
CA THR A 36 6.89 -2.20 -2.36
C THR A 36 5.96 -2.54 -3.51
N LEU A 37 6.18 -3.69 -4.13
CA LEU A 37 5.44 -4.12 -5.31
C LEU A 37 4.93 -5.54 -5.10
N ASP A 38 3.67 -5.77 -5.44
CA ASP A 38 3.07 -7.10 -5.44
C ASP A 38 1.98 -7.21 -6.52
N ASN A 39 1.51 -8.43 -6.80
CA ASN A 39 0.49 -8.70 -7.81
C ASN A 39 -0.83 -9.11 -7.16
N TYR A 40 -1.89 -8.43 -7.54
CA TYR A 40 -3.26 -8.79 -7.21
C TYR A 40 -3.99 -9.28 -8.47
N GLY A 41 -3.81 -10.55 -8.79
CA GLY A 41 -4.27 -11.07 -10.07
C GLY A 41 -3.50 -10.46 -11.24
N ASN A 42 -4.21 -9.79 -12.14
CA ASN A 42 -3.65 -9.04 -13.28
C ASN A 42 -3.28 -7.58 -12.95
N LYS A 43 -3.58 -7.14 -11.72
CA LYS A 43 -3.23 -5.80 -11.25
C LYS A 43 -1.87 -5.81 -10.54
N LEU A 44 -0.98 -4.90 -10.92
CA LEU A 44 0.21 -4.56 -10.14
C LEU A 44 -0.20 -3.59 -9.05
N ILE A 45 0.16 -3.93 -7.81
CA ILE A 45 -0.01 -3.05 -6.65
C ILE A 45 1.36 -2.46 -6.31
N ALA A 46 1.41 -1.17 -6.11
CA ALA A 46 2.63 -0.44 -5.78
C ALA A 46 2.36 0.54 -4.62
N THR A 47 3.09 0.40 -3.53
CA THR A 47 2.96 1.29 -2.37
C THR A 47 4.28 2.01 -2.14
N ILE A 48 4.21 3.31 -1.97
CA ILE A 48 5.35 4.10 -1.50
C ILE A 48 5.34 4.13 0.03
N VAL A 49 6.50 3.93 0.64
CA VAL A 49 6.62 3.98 2.10
C VAL A 49 6.08 5.30 2.65
N ASP A 50 5.24 5.20 3.68
CA ASP A 50 4.52 6.31 4.32
C ASP A 50 3.64 7.12 3.35
N GLY A 51 3.19 6.49 2.27
CA GLY A 51 2.35 7.11 1.26
C GLY A 51 1.27 6.19 0.70
N ALA A 52 0.67 6.64 -0.39
CA ALA A 52 -0.47 5.97 -1.01
C ALA A 52 -0.09 4.68 -1.74
N THR A 53 -1.07 3.83 -1.91
CA THR A 53 -1.01 2.61 -2.71
C THR A 53 -1.66 2.83 -4.06
N PHE A 54 -0.99 2.37 -5.10
CA PHE A 54 -1.40 2.49 -6.48
C PHE A 54 -1.66 1.12 -7.09
N GLU A 55 -2.56 1.07 -8.05
CA GLU A 55 -2.83 -0.09 -8.86
C GLU A 55 -2.65 0.23 -10.34
N TRP A 56 -2.16 -0.75 -11.08
CA TRP A 56 -2.10 -0.71 -12.53
C TRP A 56 -2.62 -2.04 -13.10
N ASP A 57 -3.67 -1.96 -13.92
CA ASP A 57 -4.31 -3.12 -14.51
C ASP A 57 -3.68 -3.41 -15.88
N SER A 58 -3.05 -4.58 -16.00
CA SER A 58 -2.41 -5.01 -17.26
C SER A 58 -3.40 -5.37 -18.37
N ASP A 59 -4.63 -5.71 -18.01
CA ASP A 59 -5.69 -6.12 -18.95
C ASP A 59 -6.60 -4.96 -19.37
N ALA A 60 -6.43 -3.79 -18.73
CA ALA A 60 -7.21 -2.62 -19.10
C ALA A 60 -6.94 -2.19 -20.53
N THR A 61 -8.00 -1.78 -21.25
CA THR A 61 -7.87 -1.23 -22.60
C THR A 61 -6.92 -0.03 -22.59
N GLY A 62 -5.83 -0.11 -23.36
CA GLY A 62 -4.81 0.94 -23.38
C GLY A 62 -3.85 0.89 -22.19
N ALA A 63 -3.69 -0.26 -21.53
CA ALA A 63 -2.79 -0.45 -20.37
C ALA A 63 -1.38 0.09 -20.60
N THR A 64 -0.82 -0.05 -21.80
CA THR A 64 0.52 0.45 -22.15
C THR A 64 0.64 1.98 -22.16
N SER A 65 -0.48 2.69 -22.22
CA SER A 65 -0.55 4.16 -22.19
C SER A 65 -1.23 4.72 -20.94
N THR A 66 -1.80 3.83 -20.11
CA THR A 66 -2.52 4.21 -18.88
C THR A 66 -1.56 4.10 -17.70
N ARG A 67 -1.61 5.09 -16.82
CA ARG A 67 -0.81 5.10 -15.60
C ARG A 67 -1.52 4.35 -14.47
N ALA A 68 -0.73 3.95 -13.48
CA ALA A 68 -1.26 3.50 -12.22
C ALA A 68 -2.13 4.58 -11.57
N THR A 69 -3.23 4.17 -10.98
CA THR A 69 -4.16 5.01 -10.23
C THR A 69 -4.11 4.65 -8.74
N ILE A 70 -4.49 5.56 -7.88
CA ILE A 70 -4.59 5.26 -6.44
C ILE A 70 -5.68 4.22 -6.25
N VAL A 71 -5.40 3.20 -5.42
CA VAL A 71 -6.40 2.20 -5.03
C VAL A 71 -7.52 2.90 -4.27
N ALA A 72 -8.73 2.80 -4.77
CA ALA A 72 -9.88 3.50 -4.21
C ALA A 72 -10.18 3.02 -2.78
N ASN A 73 -10.54 3.96 -1.90
CA ASN A 73 -10.93 3.68 -0.50
C ASN A 73 -9.86 2.98 0.36
N ALA A 74 -8.66 2.77 -0.16
CA ALA A 74 -7.55 2.21 0.59
C ALA A 74 -6.96 3.23 1.57
N PRO A 75 -6.19 2.78 2.57
CA PRO A 75 -5.37 3.68 3.38
C PRO A 75 -4.47 4.56 2.52
N THR A 76 -4.29 5.81 2.94
CA THR A 76 -3.49 6.79 2.21
C THR A 76 -2.03 6.85 2.67
N ALA A 77 -1.70 6.11 3.73
CA ALA A 77 -0.34 5.90 4.21
C ALA A 77 -0.14 4.48 4.73
N ALA A 78 0.95 3.85 4.33
CA ALA A 78 1.39 2.55 4.83
C ALA A 78 2.90 2.41 4.67
N ILE A 79 3.54 1.62 5.52
CA ILE A 79 4.97 1.29 5.39
C ILE A 79 5.17 0.30 4.24
N GLU A 80 4.30 -0.69 4.14
CA GLU A 80 4.41 -1.78 3.16
C GLU A 80 3.03 -2.37 2.86
N THR A 81 2.88 -2.95 1.66
CA THR A 81 1.71 -3.75 1.30
C THR A 81 2.12 -5.08 0.70
N LEU A 82 1.36 -6.12 1.01
CA LEU A 82 1.48 -7.45 0.40
C LEU A 82 0.11 -8.00 0.06
N VAL A 83 0.07 -8.87 -0.94
CA VAL A 83 -1.11 -9.68 -1.26
C VAL A 83 -1.01 -11.01 -0.56
N SER A 84 -1.96 -11.34 0.30
CA SER A 84 -2.05 -12.66 0.92
C SER A 84 -2.51 -13.71 -0.09
N THR A 85 -1.83 -14.83 -0.13
CA THR A 85 -2.18 -15.99 -0.96
C THR A 85 -2.36 -17.23 -0.09
N PRO A 86 -3.33 -18.11 -0.38
CA PRO A 86 -4.22 -18.16 -1.55
C PRO A 86 -5.51 -17.32 -1.46
N ASP A 87 -5.75 -16.66 -0.35
CA ASP A 87 -7.01 -16.04 0.04
C ASP A 87 -7.23 -14.64 -0.56
N ARG A 88 -6.20 -14.05 -1.21
CA ARG A 88 -6.24 -12.78 -1.95
C ARG A 88 -6.85 -11.60 -1.16
N HIS A 89 -6.28 -11.33 0.01
CA HIS A 89 -6.44 -10.07 0.71
C HIS A 89 -5.27 -9.14 0.40
N LEU A 90 -5.53 -7.87 0.20
CA LEU A 90 -4.50 -6.84 0.17
C LEU A 90 -4.25 -6.40 1.62
N VAL A 91 -3.03 -6.59 2.11
CA VAL A 91 -2.64 -6.34 3.50
C VAL A 91 -1.72 -5.14 3.57
N PHE A 92 -2.05 -4.20 4.43
CA PHE A 92 -1.30 -2.97 4.72
C PHE A 92 -0.63 -3.08 6.08
N PHE A 93 0.66 -2.80 6.14
CA PHE A 93 1.47 -2.83 7.36
C PHE A 93 1.89 -1.41 7.75
N GLY A 94 1.81 -1.07 9.05
CA GLY A 94 2.13 0.25 9.56
C GLY A 94 1.25 1.33 8.93
N THR A 95 -0.06 1.17 9.02
CA THR A 95 -1.03 1.98 8.30
C THR A 95 -1.93 2.80 9.23
N GLU A 96 -2.80 3.58 8.63
CA GLU A 96 -3.77 4.44 9.32
C GLU A 96 -4.79 3.63 10.12
N THR A 97 -5.07 4.06 11.34
CA THR A 97 -6.20 3.55 12.12
C THR A 97 -7.53 4.10 11.60
N THR A 98 -7.52 5.32 11.05
CA THR A 98 -8.65 5.95 10.36
C THR A 98 -8.27 6.21 8.91
N ILE A 99 -8.87 5.51 7.98
CA ILE A 99 -8.59 5.62 6.54
C ILE A 99 -8.75 7.07 6.08
N GLY A 100 -7.78 7.55 5.30
CA GLY A 100 -7.76 8.91 4.76
C GLY A 100 -7.27 9.97 5.75
N THR A 101 -6.76 9.55 6.90
CA THR A 101 -6.24 10.47 7.92
C THR A 101 -4.80 10.07 8.28
N THR A 102 -3.83 10.56 7.52
CA THR A 102 -2.41 10.20 7.66
C THR A 102 -1.83 10.45 9.05
N SER A 103 -2.37 11.43 9.78
CA SER A 103 -1.97 11.69 11.18
C SER A 103 -2.37 10.59 12.17
N THR A 104 -3.16 9.61 11.74
CA THR A 104 -3.54 8.43 12.53
C THR A 104 -2.75 7.19 12.16
N GLN A 105 -1.68 7.32 11.36
CA GLN A 105 -0.80 6.21 11.04
C GLN A 105 -0.15 5.67 12.32
N ASP A 106 -0.21 4.36 12.50
CA ASP A 106 0.42 3.62 13.60
C ASP A 106 1.30 2.54 12.98
N ASP A 107 2.59 2.64 13.21
CA ASP A 107 3.62 1.76 12.65
C ASP A 107 3.46 0.28 13.05
N MET A 108 2.61 -0.01 14.03
CA MET A 108 2.29 -1.37 14.49
C MET A 108 0.91 -1.85 14.02
N TYR A 109 0.19 -1.03 13.26
CA TYR A 109 -1.18 -1.34 12.86
C TYR A 109 -1.22 -2.02 11.50
N ILE A 110 -1.96 -3.11 11.43
CA ILE A 110 -2.18 -3.89 10.21
C ILE A 110 -3.65 -3.79 9.82
N ARG A 111 -3.90 -3.63 8.54
CA ARG A 111 -5.24 -3.65 7.95
C ARG A 111 -5.22 -4.54 6.72
N TRP A 112 -6.27 -5.31 6.52
CA TRP A 112 -6.44 -6.11 5.30
C TRP A 112 -7.79 -5.85 4.65
N SER A 113 -7.82 -6.01 3.34
CA SER A 113 -9.03 -5.86 2.53
C SER A 113 -10.03 -6.98 2.78
N ASP A 114 -11.23 -6.82 2.28
CA ASP A 114 -12.13 -7.94 2.06
C ASP A 114 -11.53 -8.91 1.03
N GLN A 115 -11.92 -10.18 1.11
CA GLN A 115 -11.42 -11.21 0.22
C GLN A 115 -11.81 -10.90 -1.24
N GLU A 116 -10.82 -10.98 -2.14
CA GLU A 116 -10.99 -10.71 -3.57
C GLU A 116 -11.59 -9.33 -3.91
N SER A 117 -11.53 -8.36 -2.99
CA SER A 117 -12.10 -7.03 -3.17
C SER A 117 -11.13 -5.95 -2.69
N ILE A 118 -10.73 -5.05 -3.59
CA ILE A 118 -9.84 -3.92 -3.28
C ILE A 118 -10.41 -2.56 -3.67
N ASP A 119 -11.48 -2.52 -4.47
CA ASP A 119 -12.00 -1.28 -5.06
C ASP A 119 -13.32 -0.81 -4.44
N ALA A 120 -14.04 -1.68 -3.71
CA ALA A 120 -15.32 -1.32 -3.12
C ALA A 120 -15.15 -0.38 -1.92
N SER A 121 -16.13 0.46 -1.67
CA SER A 121 -16.12 1.42 -0.55
C SER A 121 -16.02 0.75 0.83
N THR A 122 -16.37 -0.52 0.92
CA THR A 122 -16.32 -1.33 2.14
C THR A 122 -15.12 -2.27 2.21
N SER A 123 -14.27 -2.31 1.17
CA SER A 123 -13.16 -3.27 1.07
C SER A 123 -12.21 -3.25 2.27
N TYR A 124 -12.03 -2.11 2.91
CA TYR A 124 -11.07 -1.95 4.01
C TYR A 124 -11.72 -1.62 5.35
N THR A 125 -13.04 -1.63 5.41
CA THR A 125 -13.80 -1.33 6.63
C THR A 125 -14.40 -2.63 7.19
N PRO A 126 -13.96 -3.11 8.35
CA PRO A 126 -14.49 -4.33 8.95
C PRO A 126 -16.00 -4.24 9.19
N SER A 127 -16.72 -5.29 8.81
CA SER A 127 -18.17 -5.43 9.04
C SER A 127 -18.55 -6.90 9.31
N ALA A 128 -19.78 -7.12 9.76
CA ALA A 128 -20.26 -8.48 9.99
C ALA A 128 -20.44 -9.31 8.72
N THR A 129 -20.39 -8.69 7.55
CA THR A 129 -20.69 -9.31 6.25
C THR A 129 -19.50 -9.42 5.32
N ASN A 130 -18.33 -8.92 5.73
CA ASN A 130 -17.09 -9.01 4.96
C ASN A 130 -15.95 -9.62 5.79
N THR A 131 -14.84 -9.90 5.13
CA THR A 131 -13.63 -10.46 5.74
C THR A 131 -12.56 -9.41 6.00
N ALA A 132 -12.83 -8.14 5.71
CA ALA A 132 -11.92 -7.04 6.03
C ALA A 132 -11.67 -6.97 7.55
N GLY A 133 -10.45 -6.62 7.93
CA GLY A 133 -10.13 -6.55 9.33
C GLY A 133 -8.90 -5.73 9.64
N THR A 134 -8.63 -5.62 10.93
CA THR A 134 -7.50 -4.87 11.45
C THR A 134 -6.92 -5.56 12.67
N GLN A 135 -5.62 -5.39 12.88
CA GLN A 135 -4.91 -5.86 14.06
C GLN A 135 -3.75 -4.93 14.39
N ARG A 136 -3.61 -4.57 15.65
CA ARG A 136 -2.40 -3.93 16.15
C ARG A 136 -1.51 -4.99 16.78
N LEU A 137 -0.24 -5.05 16.39
CA LEU A 137 0.74 -5.95 17.03
C LEU A 137 1.06 -5.46 18.43
N ALA A 138 1.30 -6.43 19.34
CA ALA A 138 1.43 -6.14 20.76
C ALA A 138 2.87 -5.83 21.20
N ASP A 139 3.88 -6.27 20.44
CA ASP A 139 5.29 -6.15 20.81
C ASP A 139 6.11 -5.50 19.71
N GLY A 140 6.84 -4.44 20.08
CA GLY A 140 7.60 -3.59 19.20
C GLY A 140 7.10 -2.16 19.16
N THR A 141 7.82 -1.32 18.44
CA THR A 141 7.46 0.08 18.20
C THR A 141 7.11 0.38 16.76
N ARG A 142 7.62 -0.42 15.83
CA ARG A 142 7.33 -0.30 14.39
C ARG A 142 7.50 -1.64 13.66
N ILE A 143 6.74 -1.83 12.62
CA ILE A 143 6.95 -2.89 11.64
C ILE A 143 8.11 -2.45 10.74
N VAL A 144 9.12 -3.32 10.61
CA VAL A 144 10.32 -3.05 9.81
C VAL A 144 10.20 -3.66 8.41
N ALA A 145 9.63 -4.86 8.33
CA ALA A 145 9.42 -5.56 7.05
C ALA A 145 8.37 -6.65 7.20
N ALA A 146 7.73 -6.99 6.10
CA ALA A 146 6.86 -8.15 5.98
C ALA A 146 7.24 -8.96 4.73
N ILE A 147 7.20 -10.28 4.83
CA ILE A 147 7.48 -11.17 3.70
C ILE A 147 6.44 -12.27 3.64
N ARG A 148 5.90 -12.47 2.45
CA ARG A 148 5.01 -13.61 2.17
C ARG A 148 5.83 -14.89 2.05
N GLY A 149 5.55 -15.84 2.94
CA GLY A 149 5.99 -17.23 2.82
C GLY A 149 4.96 -18.07 2.08
N ARG A 150 5.13 -19.40 2.14
CA ARG A 150 4.22 -20.35 1.48
C ARG A 150 2.83 -20.36 2.10
N ASP A 151 2.77 -20.42 3.43
CA ASP A 151 1.53 -20.65 4.18
C ASP A 151 1.26 -19.53 5.23
N ALA A 152 2.07 -18.48 5.24
CA ALA A 152 1.99 -17.41 6.21
C ALA A 152 2.71 -16.15 5.71
N ILE A 153 2.39 -15.01 6.30
CA ILE A 153 3.15 -13.79 6.18
C ILE A 153 3.98 -13.63 7.47
N TYR A 154 5.27 -13.42 7.31
CA TYR A 154 6.21 -13.16 8.39
C TYR A 154 6.40 -11.67 8.53
N ILE A 155 6.20 -11.14 9.72
CA ILE A 155 6.21 -9.71 10.01
C ILE A 155 7.26 -9.44 11.07
N TRP A 156 8.29 -8.69 10.72
CA TRP A 156 9.33 -8.25 11.64
C TRP A 156 8.99 -6.89 12.20
N THR A 157 8.96 -6.82 13.52
CA THR A 157 9.04 -5.55 14.22
C THR A 157 10.49 -5.26 14.60
N ASP A 158 10.73 -4.14 15.21
CA ASP A 158 12.06 -3.79 15.75
C ASP A 158 12.52 -4.71 16.91
N THR A 159 11.60 -5.49 17.52
CA THR A 159 11.89 -6.35 18.67
C THR A 159 11.53 -7.82 18.46
N SER A 160 10.58 -8.13 17.58
CA SER A 160 9.95 -9.45 17.50
C SER A 160 9.62 -9.87 16.08
N LEU A 161 9.37 -11.16 15.90
CA LEU A 161 8.84 -11.77 14.69
C LEU A 161 7.42 -12.26 14.95
N PHE A 162 6.49 -11.82 14.13
CA PHE A 162 5.11 -12.32 14.12
C PHE A 162 4.84 -13.15 12.87
N VAL A 163 3.99 -14.15 13.04
CA VAL A 163 3.50 -15.00 11.95
C VAL A 163 1.99 -14.77 11.79
N MET A 164 1.61 -14.21 10.66
CA MET A 164 0.21 -14.00 10.26
C MET A 164 -0.22 -15.13 9.34
N ARG A 165 -1.26 -15.86 9.72
CA ARG A 165 -1.81 -16.99 8.94
C ARG A 165 -3.28 -16.81 8.68
N PHE A 166 -3.70 -17.13 7.46
CA PHE A 166 -5.11 -17.24 7.14
C PHE A 166 -5.73 -18.46 7.83
N VAL A 167 -6.79 -18.23 8.60
CA VAL A 167 -7.53 -19.23 9.34
C VAL A 167 -9.00 -19.33 8.94
N GLY A 168 -9.45 -18.39 8.10
CA GLY A 168 -10.85 -18.28 7.69
C GLY A 168 -11.76 -17.69 8.77
N ALA A 169 -13.05 -17.60 8.40
CA ALA A 169 -14.06 -17.03 9.29
C ALA A 169 -14.19 -17.83 10.60
N PRO A 170 -14.44 -17.16 11.74
CA PRO A 170 -14.76 -15.75 11.88
C PRO A 170 -13.55 -14.82 12.05
N PHE A 171 -12.35 -15.35 12.23
CA PHE A 171 -11.17 -14.55 12.61
C PHE A 171 -10.34 -14.07 11.42
N VAL A 172 -10.54 -14.64 10.23
CA VAL A 172 -9.84 -14.38 8.98
C VAL A 172 -8.34 -14.66 9.10
N PHE A 173 -7.61 -13.93 9.94
CA PHE A 173 -6.19 -14.14 10.23
C PHE A 173 -5.92 -14.40 11.71
N SER A 174 -4.94 -15.25 11.97
CA SER A 174 -4.34 -15.42 13.30
C SER A 174 -2.93 -14.84 13.32
N PHE A 175 -2.54 -14.30 14.47
CA PHE A 175 -1.23 -13.71 14.71
C PHE A 175 -0.55 -14.46 15.86
N GLN A 176 0.68 -14.93 15.64
CA GLN A 176 1.50 -15.60 16.63
C GLN A 176 2.87 -14.91 16.67
N GLN A 177 3.40 -14.68 17.86
CA GLN A 177 4.74 -14.18 18.09
C GLN A 177 5.71 -15.34 18.27
#